data_1ce127b15c7534528af3d6f97b8cce6f
#
_entry.id   1ce127b15c7534528af3d6f97b8cce6f
#
_cell.length_a   1.000
_cell.length_b   1.000
_cell.length_c   1.000
_cell.angle_alpha   90.00
_cell.angle_beta   90.00
_cell.angle_gamma   90.00
#
_symmetry.space_group_name_H-M   'P 1'
#
loop_
_entity.id
_entity.type
_entity.pdbx_description
1 polymer ?
#
loop_
_entity_poly.entity_id
_entity_poly.type
_entity_poly.pdbx_seq_one_letter_code
_entity_poly.pdbx_strand_id
1 'polypeptide(L)'
;MPKATYMYWQKRFDRENPDKELEERILEIRKSHKDYGYRRILGELRNQNIVVNKKKVQRIMQKLGLQVTSFTRKSRKYSSYKGKVGTIAPNRIRRRFNTHIPRQKITTDTTEFKYYEVDSKGHMTMHKLYLDPFMDMCNGEILSFGIDKHPSAENVLVALEKAIKITSDCPYRRTFHSDQGWAYQMKAYSRRLKEER
;
A
#
# COMPACT_ATOMS: atom_id res chain seq x y z
N MET A 1 32.80 36.16 19.50
CA MET A 1 33.15 35.03 18.61
C MET A 1 34.61 35.21 18.21
N PRO A 2 35.47 34.16 18.27
CA PRO A 2 36.86 34.22 17.82
C PRO A 2 36.97 34.57 16.33
N LYS A 3 37.94 35.41 15.96
CA LYS A 3 38.15 35.84 14.55
C LYS A 3 38.29 34.67 13.57
N ALA A 4 38.97 33.60 13.97
CA ALA A 4 39.13 32.38 13.17
C ALA A 4 37.78 31.69 12.85
N THR A 5 36.87 31.62 13.83
CA THR A 5 35.53 31.09 13.67
C THR A 5 34.68 31.93 12.74
N TYR A 6 34.77 33.26 12.84
CA TYR A 6 34.09 34.20 11.95
C TYR A 6 34.56 34.03 10.50
N MET A 7 35.87 34.04 10.25
CA MET A 7 36.45 33.83 8.91
C MET A 7 36.12 32.46 8.31
N TYR A 8 36.08 31.42 9.14
CA TYR A 8 35.66 30.09 8.72
C TYR A 8 34.22 30.04 8.20
N TRP A 9 33.29 30.67 8.95
CA TRP A 9 31.89 30.72 8.57
C TRP A 9 31.66 31.64 7.36
N GLN A 10 32.32 32.77 7.27
CA GLN A 10 32.23 33.68 6.12
C GLN A 10 32.62 32.96 4.81
N LYS A 11 33.75 32.27 4.79
CA LYS A 11 34.17 31.47 3.64
C LYS A 11 33.19 30.33 3.29
N ARG A 12 32.42 29.90 4.25
CA ARG A 12 31.44 28.82 4.07
C ARG A 12 30.10 29.34 3.53
N PHE A 13 29.71 30.55 3.85
CA PHE A 13 28.52 31.21 3.30
C PHE A 13 28.69 31.54 1.81
N ASP A 14 29.91 31.86 1.38
CA ASP A 14 30.22 32.23 0.00
C ASP A 14 30.39 30.98 -0.92
N ARG A 15 30.32 29.77 -0.37
CA ARG A 15 30.41 28.55 -1.18
C ARG A 15 29.09 28.27 -1.89
N GLU A 16 29.17 27.99 -3.18
CA GLU A 16 28.04 27.44 -3.92
C GLU A 16 27.51 26.17 -3.24
N ASN A 17 26.20 26.04 -3.21
CA ASN A 17 25.55 24.89 -2.62
C ASN A 17 25.90 23.62 -3.42
N PRO A 18 26.68 22.69 -2.87
CA PRO A 18 27.11 21.47 -3.59
C PRO A 18 25.94 20.52 -3.90
N ASP A 19 24.77 20.78 -3.31
CA ASP A 19 23.59 19.97 -3.48
C ASP A 19 22.57 20.64 -4.44
N LYS A 20 22.90 21.78 -5.08
CA LYS A 20 21.98 22.58 -5.89
C LYS A 20 21.33 21.76 -7.02
N GLU A 21 22.13 21.07 -7.79
CA GLU A 21 21.65 20.22 -8.89
C GLU A 21 20.71 19.12 -8.39
N LEU A 22 21.05 18.48 -7.25
CA LEU A 22 20.22 17.45 -6.64
C LEU A 22 18.91 18.03 -6.09
N GLU A 23 18.95 19.26 -5.53
CA GLU A 23 17.75 19.98 -5.06
C GLU A 23 16.81 20.27 -6.23
N GLU A 24 17.32 20.72 -7.38
CA GLU A 24 16.54 20.98 -8.59
C GLU A 24 15.88 19.71 -9.13
N ARG A 25 16.63 18.60 -9.20
CA ARG A 25 16.08 17.29 -9.61
C ARG A 25 14.96 16.80 -8.68
N ILE A 26 15.14 16.94 -7.37
CA ILE A 26 14.11 16.58 -6.39
C ILE A 26 12.86 17.45 -6.59
N LEU A 27 13.01 18.73 -6.86
CA LEU A 27 11.89 19.64 -7.14
C LEU A 27 11.15 19.27 -8.43
N GLU A 28 11.85 18.91 -9.50
CA GLU A 28 11.24 18.43 -10.75
C GLU A 28 10.39 17.17 -10.53
N ILE A 29 10.94 16.17 -9.84
CA ILE A 29 10.20 14.94 -9.51
C ILE A 29 8.96 15.28 -8.66
N ARG A 30 9.08 16.20 -7.73
CA ARG A 30 7.95 16.63 -6.86
C ARG A 30 6.88 17.41 -7.61
N LYS A 31 7.22 18.17 -8.66
CA LYS A 31 6.23 18.83 -9.53
C LYS A 31 5.35 17.80 -10.23
N SER A 32 5.93 16.72 -10.73
CA SER A 32 5.21 15.64 -11.41
C SER A 32 4.47 14.73 -10.43
N HIS A 33 5.01 14.53 -9.23
CA HIS A 33 4.50 13.59 -8.24
C HIS A 33 4.44 14.20 -6.83
N LYS A 34 3.39 14.97 -6.57
CA LYS A 34 3.22 15.76 -5.33
C LYS A 34 3.26 14.94 -4.04
N ASP A 35 2.89 13.66 -4.09
CA ASP A 35 2.80 12.78 -2.91
C ASP A 35 3.98 11.82 -2.75
N TYR A 36 5.05 11.99 -3.54
CA TYR A 36 6.23 11.14 -3.39
C TYR A 36 7.03 11.53 -2.14
N GLY A 37 7.14 10.58 -1.20
CA GLY A 37 8.08 10.68 -0.08
C GLY A 37 9.52 10.37 -0.51
N TYR A 38 10.48 10.60 0.39
CA TYR A 38 11.91 10.44 0.09
C TYR A 38 12.30 9.06 -0.49
N ARG A 39 11.57 7.98 -0.14
CA ARG A 39 11.84 6.63 -0.67
C ARG A 39 11.49 6.51 -2.15
N ARG A 40 10.36 7.07 -2.57
CA ARG A 40 9.94 7.08 -3.98
C ARG A 40 10.81 8.01 -4.80
N ILE A 41 11.16 9.19 -4.26
CA ILE A 41 12.10 10.12 -4.90
C ILE A 41 13.47 9.47 -5.07
N LEU A 42 13.96 8.71 -4.07
CA LEU A 42 15.21 7.96 -4.22
C LEU A 42 15.13 6.90 -5.34
N GLY A 43 13.97 6.26 -5.50
CA GLY A 43 13.72 5.34 -6.62
C GLY A 43 13.80 6.03 -7.97
N GLU A 44 13.14 7.19 -8.14
CA GLU A 44 13.18 7.98 -9.37
C GLU A 44 14.59 8.50 -9.70
N LEU A 45 15.34 8.96 -8.71
CA LEU A 45 16.75 9.35 -8.90
C LEU A 45 17.59 8.17 -9.39
N ARG A 46 17.37 6.97 -8.87
CA ARG A 46 18.05 5.75 -9.35
C ARG A 46 17.67 5.40 -10.78
N ASN A 47 16.40 5.54 -11.17
CA ASN A 47 15.93 5.35 -12.54
C ASN A 47 16.62 6.33 -13.50
N GLN A 48 17.03 7.51 -13.02
CA GLN A 48 17.81 8.50 -13.74
C GLN A 48 19.34 8.30 -13.60
N ASN A 49 19.80 7.13 -13.11
CA ASN A 49 21.21 6.79 -12.85
C ASN A 49 21.90 7.71 -11.81
N ILE A 50 21.14 8.40 -10.97
CA ILE A 50 21.67 9.24 -9.90
C ILE A 50 21.72 8.43 -8.60
N VAL A 51 22.93 8.02 -8.19
CA VAL A 51 23.16 7.23 -6.97
C VAL A 51 23.42 8.17 -5.78
N VAL A 52 22.47 8.27 -4.86
CA VAL A 52 22.58 9.11 -3.66
C VAL A 52 22.19 8.37 -2.39
N ASN A 53 22.75 8.81 -1.27
CA ASN A 53 22.40 8.25 0.02
C ASN A 53 20.98 8.68 0.44
N LYS A 54 20.20 7.72 0.93
CA LYS A 54 18.83 7.91 1.46
C LYS A 54 18.75 9.06 2.48
N LYS A 55 19.71 9.14 3.41
CA LYS A 55 19.76 10.20 4.43
C LYS A 55 19.95 11.60 3.81
N LYS A 56 20.74 11.69 2.72
CA LYS A 56 20.95 12.95 2.00
C LYS A 56 19.66 13.45 1.35
N VAL A 57 18.93 12.58 0.65
CA VAL A 57 17.63 12.92 0.04
C VAL A 57 16.62 13.35 1.10
N GLN A 58 16.54 12.64 2.21
CA GLN A 58 15.63 12.99 3.31
C GLN A 58 15.95 14.36 3.90
N ARG A 59 17.23 14.68 4.14
CA ARG A 59 17.68 15.98 4.65
C ARG A 59 17.33 17.12 3.69
N ILE A 60 17.55 16.93 2.39
CA ILE A 60 17.22 17.91 1.36
C ILE A 60 15.71 18.17 1.32
N MET A 61 14.90 17.11 1.31
CA MET A 61 13.45 17.25 1.32
C MET A 61 12.93 17.98 2.56
N GLN A 62 13.54 17.75 3.73
CA GLN A 62 13.21 18.50 4.95
C GLN A 62 13.58 19.99 4.82
N LYS A 63 14.78 20.29 4.31
CA LYS A 63 15.25 21.67 4.06
C LYS A 63 14.31 22.42 3.12
N LEU A 64 13.81 21.76 2.08
CA LEU A 64 12.92 22.34 1.07
C LEU A 64 11.43 22.32 1.48
N GLY A 65 11.07 21.83 2.66
CA GLY A 65 9.68 21.74 3.12
C GLY A 65 8.81 20.75 2.32
N LEU A 66 9.43 19.79 1.64
CA LEU A 66 8.76 18.84 0.74
C LEU A 66 8.24 17.57 1.46
N GLN A 67 7.86 17.69 2.72
CA GLN A 67 7.29 16.57 3.45
C GLN A 67 5.91 16.20 2.87
N VAL A 68 5.60 14.89 2.89
CA VAL A 68 4.29 14.41 2.44
C VAL A 68 3.25 14.71 3.51
N THR A 69 2.23 15.50 3.16
CA THR A 69 1.14 15.90 4.06
C THR A 69 -0.11 15.03 3.91
N SER A 70 -0.24 14.32 2.78
CA SER A 70 -1.40 13.46 2.48
C SER A 70 -1.48 12.21 3.35
N PHE A 71 -0.40 11.85 4.06
CA PHE A 71 -0.33 10.66 4.88
C PHE A 71 -0.54 10.99 6.35
N THR A 72 -1.79 11.12 6.78
CA THR A 72 -2.13 11.28 8.20
C THR A 72 -2.33 9.92 8.86
N ARG A 73 -1.66 9.70 10.00
CA ARG A 73 -1.84 8.49 10.81
C ARG A 73 -3.27 8.48 11.36
N LYS A 74 -4.08 7.49 10.96
CA LYS A 74 -5.41 7.29 11.54
C LYS A 74 -5.26 6.95 13.02
N SER A 75 -5.79 7.80 13.91
CA SER A 75 -5.74 7.60 15.36
C SER A 75 -6.83 6.64 15.90
N ARG A 76 -7.76 6.22 15.05
CA ARG A 76 -8.86 5.35 15.48
C ARG A 76 -8.40 3.91 15.64
N LYS A 77 -8.62 3.34 16.82
CA LYS A 77 -8.46 1.91 17.06
C LYS A 77 -9.46 1.16 16.17
N TYR A 78 -8.93 0.28 15.32
CA TYR A 78 -9.76 -0.64 14.55
C TYR A 78 -10.38 -1.66 15.50
N SER A 79 -11.71 -1.83 15.45
CA SER A 79 -12.42 -2.89 16.15
C SER A 79 -12.81 -3.96 15.15
N SER A 80 -12.24 -5.14 15.29
CA SER A 80 -12.62 -6.29 14.48
C SER A 80 -14.09 -6.66 14.71
N TYR A 81 -14.76 -7.13 13.66
CA TYR A 81 -16.12 -7.64 13.77
C TYR A 81 -16.19 -8.78 14.81
N LYS A 82 -16.99 -8.61 15.85
CA LYS A 82 -17.17 -9.59 16.93
C LYS A 82 -18.50 -10.36 16.85
N GLY A 83 -19.19 -10.29 15.71
CA GLY A 83 -20.47 -10.97 15.50
C GLY A 83 -20.31 -12.48 15.38
N LYS A 84 -21.38 -13.22 15.71
CA LYS A 84 -21.46 -14.68 15.60
C LYS A 84 -22.01 -15.08 14.21
N VAL A 85 -21.35 -14.68 13.13
CA VAL A 85 -21.74 -15.10 11.77
C VAL A 85 -20.77 -16.16 11.28
N GLY A 86 -21.23 -17.40 11.17
CA GLY A 86 -20.44 -18.50 10.63
C GLY A 86 -19.42 -19.12 11.59
N THR A 87 -18.41 -19.79 11.03
CA THR A 87 -17.35 -20.48 11.76
C THR A 87 -15.97 -19.89 11.43
N ILE A 88 -15.19 -19.63 12.47
CA ILE A 88 -13.81 -19.16 12.34
C ILE A 88 -12.91 -20.31 11.96
N ALA A 89 -12.20 -20.20 10.85
CA ALA A 89 -11.19 -21.18 10.45
C ALA A 89 -9.92 -21.06 11.33
N PRO A 90 -9.22 -22.20 11.60
CA PRO A 90 -7.99 -22.16 12.38
C PRO A 90 -6.89 -21.40 11.63
N ASN A 91 -6.12 -20.57 12.34
CA ASN A 91 -5.00 -19.84 11.76
C ASN A 91 -3.86 -20.81 11.38
N ARG A 92 -3.77 -21.14 10.10
CA ARG A 92 -2.75 -22.03 9.55
C ARG A 92 -1.44 -21.34 9.23
N ILE A 93 -1.46 -20.03 8.91
CA ILE A 93 -0.26 -19.27 8.58
C ILE A 93 0.62 -19.05 9.80
N ARG A 94 0.05 -18.86 11.01
CA ARG A 94 0.79 -18.67 12.27
C ARG A 94 1.92 -17.64 12.14
N ARG A 95 1.64 -16.47 11.55
CA ARG A 95 2.58 -15.38 11.24
C ARG A 95 3.68 -15.73 10.21
N ARG A 96 3.66 -16.89 9.58
CA ARG A 96 4.61 -17.27 8.51
C ARG A 96 4.10 -16.77 7.16
N PHE A 97 4.14 -15.46 6.97
CA PHE A 97 3.62 -14.80 5.76
C PHE A 97 4.53 -15.00 4.56
N ASN A 98 5.84 -15.10 4.76
CA ASN A 98 6.78 -15.30 3.66
C ASN A 98 6.63 -16.70 3.04
N THR A 99 6.71 -16.74 1.72
CA THR A 99 6.79 -17.96 0.91
C THR A 99 7.64 -17.68 -0.32
N HIS A 100 8.40 -18.67 -0.76
CA HIS A 100 9.16 -18.63 -2.03
C HIS A 100 8.42 -19.37 -3.15
N ILE A 101 7.25 -19.92 -2.85
CA ILE A 101 6.45 -20.70 -3.80
C ILE A 101 5.30 -19.82 -4.27
N PRO A 102 5.27 -19.45 -5.57
CA PRO A 102 4.17 -18.69 -6.15
C PRO A 102 2.83 -19.42 -5.98
N ARG A 103 1.76 -18.65 -5.77
CA ARG A 103 0.37 -19.14 -5.69
C ARG A 103 0.07 -20.12 -4.55
N GLN A 104 1.02 -20.32 -3.62
CA GLN A 104 0.83 -21.19 -2.46
C GLN A 104 0.07 -20.52 -1.32
N LYS A 105 0.39 -19.25 -1.04
CA LYS A 105 -0.25 -18.47 0.02
C LYS A 105 -0.87 -17.20 -0.57
N ILE A 106 -2.16 -17.11 -0.49
CA ILE A 106 -2.96 -16.02 -1.03
C ILE A 106 -3.59 -15.28 0.14
N THR A 107 -3.50 -13.96 0.15
CA THR A 107 -4.18 -13.12 1.15
C THR A 107 -5.26 -12.27 0.51
N THR A 108 -6.29 -11.98 1.29
CA THR A 108 -7.39 -11.11 0.90
C THR A 108 -7.84 -10.27 2.09
N ASP A 109 -8.27 -9.05 1.81
CA ASP A 109 -8.85 -8.13 2.78
C ASP A 109 -9.70 -7.09 2.04
N THR A 110 -10.84 -6.72 2.60
CA THR A 110 -11.72 -5.72 1.99
C THR A 110 -11.22 -4.32 2.27
N THR A 111 -10.96 -3.54 1.24
CA THR A 111 -10.53 -2.14 1.33
C THR A 111 -11.66 -1.20 0.93
N GLU A 112 -12.03 -0.27 1.81
CA GLU A 112 -13.01 0.79 1.52
C GLU A 112 -12.30 2.02 0.96
N PHE A 113 -12.71 2.47 -0.23
CA PHE A 113 -12.34 3.73 -0.83
C PHE A 113 -13.49 4.72 -0.73
N LYS A 114 -13.16 5.99 -0.59
CA LYS A 114 -14.12 7.10 -0.66
C LYS A 114 -13.76 7.95 -1.85
N TYR A 115 -14.76 8.29 -2.66
CA TYR A 115 -14.63 9.22 -3.77
C TYR A 115 -15.76 10.24 -3.73
N TYR A 116 -15.55 11.35 -4.41
CA TYR A 116 -16.50 12.45 -4.42
C TYR A 116 -16.94 12.72 -5.86
N GLU A 117 -18.23 12.79 -6.05
CA GLU A 117 -18.84 13.24 -7.30
C GLU A 117 -19.36 14.66 -7.08
N VAL A 118 -19.11 15.54 -8.07
CA VAL A 118 -19.61 16.91 -8.07
C VAL A 118 -20.73 16.99 -9.11
N ASP A 119 -21.93 17.34 -8.69
CA ASP A 119 -23.06 17.51 -9.59
C ASP A 119 -22.93 18.80 -10.43
N SER A 120 -23.82 18.97 -11.42
CA SER A 120 -23.86 20.15 -12.29
C SER A 120 -24.13 21.47 -11.53
N LYS A 121 -24.57 21.39 -10.27
CA LYS A 121 -24.83 22.53 -9.39
C LYS A 121 -23.69 22.80 -8.38
N GLY A 122 -22.58 22.04 -8.48
CA GLY A 122 -21.42 22.18 -7.59
C GLY A 122 -21.56 21.49 -6.22
N HIS A 123 -22.61 20.70 -5.98
CA HIS A 123 -22.73 19.93 -4.74
C HIS A 123 -21.82 18.70 -4.79
N MET A 124 -21.09 18.49 -3.72
CA MET A 124 -20.15 17.38 -3.56
C MET A 124 -20.82 16.24 -2.77
N THR A 125 -20.99 15.08 -3.42
CA THR A 125 -21.56 13.88 -2.80
C THR A 125 -20.48 12.85 -2.61
N MET A 126 -20.36 12.30 -1.39
CA MET A 126 -19.38 11.27 -1.05
C MET A 126 -19.95 9.89 -1.35
N HIS A 127 -19.24 9.13 -2.13
CA HIS A 127 -19.53 7.73 -2.45
C HIS A 127 -18.45 6.81 -1.93
N LYS A 128 -18.77 5.52 -1.83
CA LYS A 128 -17.85 4.46 -1.40
C LYS A 128 -17.69 3.41 -2.49
N LEU A 129 -16.49 2.84 -2.56
CA LEU A 129 -16.18 1.64 -3.31
C LEU A 129 -15.47 0.66 -2.40
N TYR A 130 -15.77 -0.61 -2.57
CA TYR A 130 -15.17 -1.72 -1.84
C TYR A 130 -14.36 -2.57 -2.82
N LEU A 131 -13.10 -2.79 -2.50
CA LEU A 131 -12.18 -3.61 -3.27
C LEU A 131 -11.81 -4.84 -2.45
N ASP A 132 -12.05 -6.01 -3.03
CA ASP A 132 -11.73 -7.32 -2.46
C ASP A 132 -10.63 -8.00 -3.30
N PRO A 133 -9.34 -7.69 -3.10
CA PRO A 133 -8.25 -8.27 -3.85
C PRO A 133 -7.83 -9.63 -3.28
N PHE A 134 -7.41 -10.55 -4.15
CA PHE A 134 -6.69 -11.76 -3.80
C PHE A 134 -5.24 -11.65 -4.27
N MET A 135 -4.31 -11.55 -3.34
CA MET A 135 -2.91 -11.26 -3.59
C MET A 135 -2.03 -12.46 -3.25
N ASP A 136 -1.11 -12.81 -4.16
CA ASP A 136 -0.06 -13.80 -3.89
C ASP A 136 0.97 -13.21 -2.91
N MET A 137 1.23 -13.93 -1.83
CA MET A 137 2.19 -13.50 -0.80
C MET A 137 3.65 -13.75 -1.21
N CYS A 138 3.91 -14.45 -2.31
CA CYS A 138 5.24 -14.70 -2.83
C CYS A 138 5.82 -13.46 -3.52
N ASN A 139 5.05 -12.88 -4.44
CA ASN A 139 5.50 -11.80 -5.32
C ASN A 139 4.67 -10.51 -5.20
N GLY A 140 3.55 -10.53 -4.46
CA GLY A 140 2.64 -9.39 -4.32
C GLY A 140 1.71 -9.17 -5.52
N GLU A 141 1.61 -10.15 -6.43
CA GLU A 141 0.72 -10.10 -7.58
C GLU A 141 -0.75 -10.15 -7.14
N ILE A 142 -1.59 -9.31 -7.72
CA ILE A 142 -3.05 -9.38 -7.56
C ILE A 142 -3.58 -10.39 -8.57
N LEU A 143 -3.93 -11.58 -8.08
CA LEU A 143 -4.43 -12.71 -8.88
C LEU A 143 -5.84 -12.44 -9.40
N SER A 144 -6.68 -11.90 -8.55
CA SER A 144 -8.05 -11.52 -8.89
C SER A 144 -8.54 -10.42 -7.95
N PHE A 145 -9.61 -9.75 -8.34
CA PHE A 145 -10.27 -8.77 -7.49
C PHE A 145 -11.75 -8.64 -7.82
N GLY A 146 -12.51 -8.15 -6.86
CA GLY A 146 -13.87 -7.66 -7.01
C GLY A 146 -13.94 -6.19 -6.64
N ILE A 147 -14.78 -5.41 -7.31
CA ILE A 147 -15.08 -4.01 -6.97
C ILE A 147 -16.59 -3.84 -6.94
N ASP A 148 -17.11 -3.25 -5.87
CA ASP A 148 -18.54 -2.96 -5.73
C ASP A 148 -18.76 -1.64 -4.97
N LYS A 149 -19.94 -1.03 -5.15
CA LYS A 149 -20.39 0.14 -4.40
C LYS A 149 -20.87 -0.24 -2.99
N HIS A 150 -21.21 -1.50 -2.78
CA HIS A 150 -21.64 -2.04 -1.51
C HIS A 150 -20.80 -3.25 -1.09
N PRO A 151 -20.54 -3.44 0.22
CA PRO A 151 -19.87 -4.65 0.69
C PRO A 151 -20.77 -5.86 0.43
N SER A 152 -20.36 -6.74 -0.48
CA SER A 152 -21.13 -7.88 -0.96
C SER A 152 -20.35 -9.17 -0.80
N ALA A 153 -20.97 -10.19 -0.20
CA ALA A 153 -20.39 -11.52 -0.13
C ALA A 153 -20.28 -12.17 -1.50
N GLU A 154 -21.19 -11.86 -2.41
CA GLU A 154 -21.20 -12.37 -3.77
C GLU A 154 -19.97 -11.88 -4.53
N ASN A 155 -19.63 -10.59 -4.42
CA ASN A 155 -18.44 -10.02 -5.02
C ASN A 155 -17.16 -10.71 -4.54
N VAL A 156 -17.05 -10.98 -3.24
CA VAL A 156 -15.93 -11.73 -2.65
C VAL A 156 -15.86 -13.15 -3.21
N LEU A 157 -17.03 -13.85 -3.36
CA LEU A 157 -17.07 -15.20 -3.91
C LEU A 157 -16.68 -15.24 -5.39
N VAL A 158 -17.13 -14.30 -6.19
CA VAL A 158 -16.74 -14.20 -7.61
C VAL A 158 -15.23 -13.98 -7.75
N ALA A 159 -14.66 -13.11 -6.92
CA ALA A 159 -13.22 -12.89 -6.89
C ALA A 159 -12.46 -14.12 -6.41
N LEU A 160 -12.97 -14.85 -5.40
CA LEU A 160 -12.42 -16.10 -4.92
C LEU A 160 -12.38 -17.17 -6.02
N GLU A 161 -13.47 -17.37 -6.79
CA GLU A 161 -13.53 -18.33 -7.88
C GLU A 161 -12.45 -18.07 -8.94
N LYS A 162 -12.28 -16.81 -9.31
CA LYS A 162 -11.20 -16.40 -10.23
C LYS A 162 -9.82 -16.71 -9.64
N ALA A 163 -9.59 -16.42 -8.36
CA ALA A 163 -8.32 -16.71 -7.69
C ALA A 163 -8.05 -18.22 -7.64
N ILE A 164 -9.06 -19.02 -7.33
CA ILE A 164 -8.97 -20.49 -7.30
C ILE A 164 -8.57 -21.01 -8.69
N LYS A 165 -9.23 -20.54 -9.75
CA LYS A 165 -8.94 -20.93 -11.13
C LYS A 165 -7.51 -20.57 -11.55
N ILE A 166 -7.07 -19.34 -11.27
CA ILE A 166 -5.72 -18.87 -11.63
C ILE A 166 -4.64 -19.66 -10.87
N THR A 167 -4.92 -20.11 -9.66
CA THR A 167 -3.96 -20.84 -8.81
C THR A 167 -4.07 -22.34 -8.91
N SER A 168 -4.90 -22.89 -9.81
CA SER A 168 -5.15 -24.33 -9.94
C SER A 168 -3.92 -25.14 -10.37
N ASP A 169 -2.96 -24.50 -11.02
CA ASP A 169 -1.67 -25.08 -11.44
C ASP A 169 -0.64 -25.20 -10.32
N CYS A 170 -0.90 -24.66 -9.14
CA CYS A 170 0.01 -24.78 -8.00
C CYS A 170 0.08 -26.25 -7.52
N PRO A 171 1.27 -26.91 -7.59
CA PRO A 171 1.40 -28.32 -7.22
C PRO A 171 1.35 -28.55 -5.70
N TYR A 172 1.33 -27.48 -4.92
CA TYR A 172 1.33 -27.51 -3.47
C TYR A 172 -0.05 -27.16 -2.91
N ARG A 173 -0.29 -27.54 -1.68
CA ARG A 173 -1.50 -27.14 -0.96
C ARG A 173 -1.59 -25.61 -0.86
N ARG A 174 -2.64 -25.05 -1.44
CA ARG A 174 -2.95 -23.62 -1.40
C ARG A 174 -3.54 -23.23 -0.05
N THR A 175 -3.20 -22.04 0.43
CA THR A 175 -3.73 -21.47 1.67
C THR A 175 -4.25 -20.06 1.40
N PHE A 176 -5.56 -19.90 1.49
CA PHE A 176 -6.22 -18.61 1.44
C PHE A 176 -6.31 -18.04 2.86
N HIS A 177 -5.79 -16.85 3.07
CA HIS A 177 -5.74 -16.16 4.35
C HIS A 177 -6.55 -14.87 4.28
N SER A 178 -7.46 -14.69 5.23
CA SER A 178 -8.25 -13.48 5.40
C SER A 178 -8.28 -13.09 6.88
N ASP A 179 -8.78 -11.90 7.18
CA ASP A 179 -9.19 -11.54 8.52
C ASP A 179 -10.46 -12.31 8.94
N GLN A 180 -11.01 -11.95 10.09
CA GLN A 180 -12.26 -12.51 10.60
C GLN A 180 -13.48 -11.69 10.16
N GLY A 181 -13.41 -11.01 9.02
CA GLY A 181 -14.52 -10.27 8.44
C GLY A 181 -15.74 -11.16 8.18
N TRP A 182 -16.94 -10.58 8.24
CA TRP A 182 -18.20 -11.31 8.12
C TRP A 182 -18.30 -12.12 6.82
N ALA A 183 -17.84 -11.59 5.68
CA ALA A 183 -17.90 -12.25 4.38
C ALA A 183 -17.07 -13.56 4.35
N TYR A 184 -15.90 -13.57 4.98
CA TYR A 184 -15.00 -14.73 5.05
C TYR A 184 -15.46 -15.80 6.04
N GLN A 185 -16.35 -15.47 6.98
CA GLN A 185 -16.94 -16.41 7.93
C GLN A 185 -18.17 -17.13 7.37
N MET A 186 -18.67 -16.72 6.19
CA MET A 186 -19.86 -17.32 5.60
C MET A 186 -19.62 -18.77 5.21
N LYS A 187 -20.65 -19.59 5.38
CA LYS A 187 -20.63 -21.03 5.03
C LYS A 187 -20.27 -21.25 3.55
N ALA A 188 -20.76 -20.40 2.65
CA ALA A 188 -20.47 -20.48 1.21
C ALA A 188 -18.96 -20.35 0.93
N TYR A 189 -18.29 -19.33 1.51
CA TYR A 189 -16.84 -19.13 1.38
C TYR A 189 -16.04 -20.32 1.92
N SER A 190 -16.36 -20.76 3.13
CA SER A 190 -15.68 -21.89 3.77
C SER A 190 -15.92 -23.22 3.05
N ARG A 191 -17.16 -23.46 2.51
CA ARG A 191 -17.48 -24.65 1.74
C ARG A 191 -16.67 -24.69 0.46
N ARG A 192 -16.67 -23.60 -0.29
CA ARG A 192 -15.94 -23.51 -1.55
C ARG A 192 -14.44 -23.81 -1.41
N LEU A 193 -13.80 -23.27 -0.37
CA LEU A 193 -12.40 -23.56 -0.07
C LEU A 193 -12.15 -25.01 0.41
N LYS A 194 -13.16 -25.71 0.93
CA LYS A 194 -13.03 -27.12 1.30
C LYS A 194 -13.12 -28.05 0.09
N GLU A 195 -13.90 -27.69 -0.91
CA GLU A 195 -14.05 -28.43 -2.16
C GLU A 195 -12.77 -28.45 -3.00
N GLU A 196 -11.88 -27.45 -2.82
CA GLU A 196 -10.59 -27.31 -3.50
C GLU A 196 -9.41 -28.00 -2.77
N ARG A 197 -9.67 -28.81 -1.78
CA ARG A 197 -8.64 -29.53 -1.05
C ARG A 197 -8.31 -30.89 -1.73
#